data_acdc357e96753d2baf3b7f9ea351596e
#
_entry.id   acdc357e96753d2baf3b7f9ea351596e
#
_cell.length_a   1.000
_cell.length_b   1.000
_cell.length_c   1.000
_cell.angle_alpha   90.00
_cell.angle_beta   90.00
_cell.angle_gamma   90.00
#
_symmetry.space_group_name_H-M   'P 1'
#
loop_
_entity.id
_entity.type
_entity.pdbx_description
1 polymer ?
#
loop_
_entity_poly.entity_id
_entity_poly.type
_entity_poly.pdbx_seq_one_letter_code
_entity_poly.pdbx_strand_id
1 'polypeptide(L)'
;KMAHFEKLVAEGENILTTHKLFDAVDIRSVDLSAYNLFIDEVFDVIENVHGPSNEAWDAVYIRDRYATVDSAGQVTPTDKWREQPAKLKTVLRFDLFCAAEAGRLHKTDNGYFVDVVTPDLFTKPKQTIVHTYLAEVSLMAAYLKKHDVPFVVDHDHSLDLRQRADAKRLLSV
;
A
#
# COMPACT_ATOMS: atom_id res chain seq x y z
N LYS A 1 8.75 11.80 -11.62
CA LYS A 1 8.65 10.32 -11.70
C LYS A 1 7.18 9.87 -11.71
N MET A 2 6.31 10.42 -10.86
CA MET A 2 4.86 10.11 -10.85
C MET A 2 4.19 10.42 -12.17
N ALA A 3 4.26 11.66 -12.65
CA ALA A 3 3.68 12.06 -13.94
C ALA A 3 4.18 11.23 -15.14
N HIS A 4 5.39 10.67 -15.05
CA HIS A 4 5.89 9.75 -16.07
C HIS A 4 5.21 8.37 -15.99
N PHE A 5 5.01 7.85 -14.80
CA PHE A 5 4.26 6.61 -14.58
C PHE A 5 2.82 6.75 -15.09
N GLU A 6 2.11 7.80 -14.67
CA GLU A 6 0.74 8.09 -15.12
C GLU A 6 0.63 8.21 -16.64
N LYS A 7 1.63 8.85 -17.27
CA LYS A 7 1.73 8.94 -18.72
C LYS A 7 1.86 7.56 -19.38
N LEU A 8 2.77 6.70 -18.87
CA LEU A 8 2.96 5.35 -19.40
C LEU A 8 1.68 4.50 -19.26
N VAL A 9 0.97 4.63 -18.13
CA VAL A 9 -0.32 3.96 -17.95
C VAL A 9 -1.33 4.45 -18.99
N ALA A 10 -1.45 5.75 -19.20
CA ALA A 10 -2.37 6.33 -20.18
C ALA A 10 -2.04 5.93 -21.64
N GLU A 11 -0.77 5.67 -21.93
CA GLU A 11 -0.28 5.23 -23.25
C GLU A 11 -0.39 3.70 -23.44
N GLY A 12 -0.74 2.95 -22.38
CA GLY A 12 -0.88 1.48 -22.44
C GLY A 12 0.44 0.73 -22.51
N GLU A 13 1.53 1.36 -22.05
CA GLU A 13 2.88 0.79 -22.11
C GLU A 13 3.12 -0.29 -21.04
N ASN A 14 3.98 -1.26 -21.33
CA ASN A 14 4.47 -2.20 -20.32
C ASN A 14 5.36 -1.49 -19.31
N ILE A 15 5.06 -1.61 -18.03
CA ILE A 15 5.73 -0.85 -16.98
C ILE A 15 6.43 -1.81 -16.01
N LEU A 16 7.73 -1.61 -15.82
CA LEU A 16 8.50 -2.20 -14.74
C LEU A 16 8.84 -1.13 -13.72
N THR A 17 8.47 -1.35 -12.47
CA THR A 17 8.66 -0.37 -11.40
C THR A 17 9.11 -1.03 -10.10
N THR A 18 9.64 -0.25 -9.17
CA THR A 18 9.92 -0.72 -7.81
C THR A 18 8.67 -0.58 -6.94
N HIS A 19 8.56 -1.39 -5.88
CA HIS A 19 7.50 -1.27 -4.88
C HIS A 19 7.38 0.18 -4.37
N LYS A 20 8.50 0.79 -3.99
CA LYS A 20 8.53 2.18 -3.48
C LYS A 20 7.97 3.23 -4.45
N LEU A 21 8.17 3.06 -5.76
CA LEU A 21 7.57 3.99 -6.74
C LEU A 21 6.09 3.70 -6.89
N PHE A 22 5.71 2.42 -6.89
CA PHE A 22 4.33 1.99 -7.01
C PHE A 22 3.49 2.41 -5.80
N ASP A 23 4.01 2.28 -4.58
CA ASP A 23 3.37 2.74 -3.34
C ASP A 23 3.11 4.26 -3.33
N ALA A 24 3.96 5.02 -4.02
CA ALA A 24 3.78 6.45 -4.13
C ALA A 24 2.69 6.87 -5.13
N VAL A 25 2.17 5.94 -5.95
CA VAL A 25 1.10 6.21 -6.92
C VAL A 25 -0.25 6.22 -6.20
N ASP A 26 -1.04 7.26 -6.41
CA ASP A 26 -2.45 7.19 -6.04
C ASP A 26 -3.19 6.28 -7.04
N ILE A 27 -3.34 5.02 -6.65
CA ILE A 27 -4.01 3.98 -7.46
C ILE A 27 -5.44 4.38 -7.85
N ARG A 28 -6.06 5.29 -7.13
CA ARG A 28 -7.42 5.77 -7.45
C ARG A 28 -7.41 6.70 -8.67
N SER A 29 -6.27 7.35 -8.94
CA SER A 29 -6.10 8.31 -10.05
C SER A 29 -5.71 7.65 -11.37
N VAL A 30 -5.34 6.36 -11.38
CA VAL A 30 -4.91 5.65 -12.58
C VAL A 30 -5.85 4.51 -12.93
N ASP A 31 -6.06 4.28 -14.22
CA ASP A 31 -6.85 3.16 -14.73
C ASP A 31 -5.93 1.96 -15.03
N LEU A 32 -5.99 0.96 -14.16
CA LEU A 32 -5.25 -0.30 -14.31
C LEU A 32 -6.10 -1.44 -14.88
N SER A 33 -7.33 -1.19 -15.31
CA SER A 33 -8.26 -2.24 -15.74
C SER A 33 -7.79 -3.05 -16.96
N ALA A 34 -6.92 -2.48 -17.77
CA ALA A 34 -6.30 -3.15 -18.90
C ALA A 34 -5.01 -3.91 -18.56
N TYR A 35 -4.48 -3.75 -17.35
CA TYR A 35 -3.18 -4.29 -16.95
C TYR A 35 -3.28 -5.60 -16.21
N ASN A 36 -2.33 -6.49 -16.47
CA ASN A 36 -2.00 -7.57 -15.55
C ASN A 36 -0.88 -7.07 -14.63
N LEU A 37 -1.11 -7.11 -13.32
CA LEU A 37 -0.14 -6.70 -12.30
C LEU A 37 0.61 -7.92 -11.80
N PHE A 38 1.94 -7.90 -11.92
CA PHE A 38 2.83 -8.90 -11.35
C PHE A 38 3.62 -8.28 -10.22
N ILE A 39 3.50 -8.83 -9.03
CA ILE A 39 4.22 -8.40 -7.83
C ILE A 39 5.21 -9.51 -7.48
N ASP A 40 6.49 -9.19 -7.58
CA ASP A 40 7.58 -10.09 -7.19
C ASP A 40 7.94 -9.79 -5.74
N GLU A 41 7.74 -10.75 -4.89
CA GLU A 41 7.77 -10.67 -3.43
C GLU A 41 6.56 -9.95 -2.80
N VAL A 42 6.22 -10.33 -1.57
CA VAL A 42 5.19 -9.65 -0.77
C VAL A 42 5.72 -8.30 -0.32
N PHE A 43 4.98 -7.25 -0.58
CA PHE A 43 5.19 -5.97 0.08
C PHE A 43 4.29 -5.84 1.30
N ASP A 44 4.68 -4.97 2.22
CA ASP A 44 3.90 -4.73 3.42
C ASP A 44 2.58 -4.02 3.07
N VAL A 45 1.46 -4.70 3.29
CA VAL A 45 0.12 -4.13 3.09
C VAL A 45 -0.28 -3.17 4.21
N ILE A 46 0.46 -3.20 5.32
CA ILE A 46 0.32 -2.30 6.48
C ILE A 46 1.72 -1.91 6.94
N GLU A 47 2.03 -0.63 6.92
CA GLU A 47 3.30 -0.08 7.37
C GLU A 47 3.09 0.88 8.54
N ASN A 48 3.92 0.76 9.57
CA ASN A 48 3.93 1.74 10.66
C ASN A 48 4.51 3.07 10.18
N VAL A 49 3.75 4.14 10.38
CA VAL A 49 4.19 5.49 10.08
C VAL A 49 4.53 6.21 11.38
N HIS A 50 5.72 6.78 11.46
CA HIS A 50 6.07 7.64 12.58
C HIS A 50 5.23 8.92 12.56
N GLY A 51 4.17 8.92 13.37
CA GLY A 51 3.29 10.07 13.55
C GLY A 51 3.74 11.02 14.65
N PRO A 52 3.09 12.17 14.80
CA PRO A 52 3.22 13.01 15.98
C PRO A 52 2.65 12.28 17.21
N SER A 53 3.00 12.75 18.42
CA SER A 53 2.32 12.28 19.63
C SER A 53 0.81 12.55 19.55
N ASN A 54 0.00 11.82 20.33
CA ASN A 54 -1.46 12.06 20.37
C ASN A 54 -1.81 13.50 20.69
N GLU A 55 -1.11 14.09 21.66
CA GLU A 55 -1.33 15.50 22.06
C GLU A 55 -1.01 16.47 20.92
N ALA A 56 0.10 16.24 20.21
CA ALA A 56 0.48 17.07 19.06
C ALA A 56 -0.49 16.88 17.89
N TRP A 57 -0.97 15.65 17.68
CA TRP A 57 -1.99 15.35 16.66
C TRP A 57 -3.28 16.10 16.95
N ASP A 58 -3.82 15.96 18.16
CA ASP A 58 -5.08 16.58 18.54
C ASP A 58 -4.98 18.13 18.53
N ALA A 59 -3.83 18.66 18.96
CA ALA A 59 -3.62 20.11 19.00
C ALA A 59 -3.51 20.72 17.59
N VAL A 60 -2.79 20.08 16.68
CA VAL A 60 -2.45 20.65 15.36
C VAL A 60 -3.44 20.20 14.30
N TYR A 61 -3.79 18.92 14.25
CA TYR A 61 -4.55 18.39 13.12
C TYR A 61 -6.06 18.38 13.38
N ILE A 62 -6.49 18.01 14.59
CA ILE A 62 -7.92 17.92 14.90
C ILE A 62 -8.49 19.25 15.33
N ARG A 63 -7.90 19.92 16.35
CA ARG A 63 -8.39 21.21 16.85
C ARG A 63 -8.35 22.29 15.78
N ASP A 64 -7.26 22.34 15.02
CA ASP A 64 -7.11 23.32 13.95
C ASP A 64 -7.79 22.88 12.64
N ARG A 65 -8.48 21.73 12.65
CA ARG A 65 -9.28 21.22 11.54
C ARG A 65 -8.48 20.99 10.25
N TYR A 66 -7.28 20.43 10.36
CA TYR A 66 -6.52 19.97 9.19
C TYR A 66 -6.94 18.58 8.77
N ALA A 67 -7.32 17.73 9.72
CA ALA A 67 -7.78 16.37 9.46
C ALA A 67 -9.03 16.01 10.25
N THR A 68 -9.75 15.00 9.78
CA THR A 68 -10.78 14.29 10.52
C THR A 68 -10.40 12.82 10.63
N VAL A 69 -10.90 12.15 11.67
CA VAL A 69 -10.71 10.70 11.86
C VAL A 69 -12.09 10.10 12.06
N ASP A 70 -12.42 9.10 11.28
CA ASP A 70 -13.69 8.37 11.41
C ASP A 70 -13.64 7.27 12.48
N SER A 71 -14.75 6.56 12.66
CA SER A 71 -14.87 5.46 13.64
C SER A 71 -14.00 4.25 13.31
N ALA A 72 -13.52 4.12 12.08
CA ALA A 72 -12.58 3.07 11.66
C ALA A 72 -11.11 3.51 11.79
N GLY A 73 -10.87 4.73 12.28
CA GLY A 73 -9.55 5.31 12.41
C GLY A 73 -9.00 5.91 11.11
N GLN A 74 -9.77 5.92 10.02
CA GLN A 74 -9.30 6.50 8.77
C GLN A 74 -9.15 8.01 8.89
N VAL A 75 -7.98 8.50 8.51
CA VAL A 75 -7.64 9.92 8.51
C VAL A 75 -7.97 10.52 7.16
N THR A 76 -8.79 11.56 7.15
CA THR A 76 -9.14 12.30 5.93
C THR A 76 -8.68 13.75 6.05
N PRO A 77 -7.88 14.27 5.09
CA PRO A 77 -7.50 15.68 5.10
C PRO A 77 -8.69 16.56 4.75
N THR A 78 -8.78 17.69 5.41
CA THR A 78 -9.77 18.72 5.10
C THR A 78 -9.26 19.63 3.98
N ASP A 79 -10.15 20.47 3.43
CA ASP A 79 -9.76 21.50 2.44
C ASP A 79 -8.71 22.45 3.02
N LYS A 80 -8.78 22.76 4.29
CA LYS A 80 -7.76 23.56 4.97
C LYS A 80 -6.36 22.97 4.85
N TRP A 81 -6.21 21.62 4.92
CA TRP A 81 -4.91 20.97 4.74
C TRP A 81 -4.51 20.92 3.26
N ARG A 82 -5.47 20.65 2.37
CA ARG A 82 -5.25 20.61 0.92
C ARG A 82 -4.78 21.93 0.35
N GLU A 83 -5.34 23.03 0.83
CA GLU A 83 -5.03 24.38 0.37
C GLU A 83 -3.72 24.94 0.93
N GLN A 84 -3.07 24.24 1.86
CA GLN A 84 -1.81 24.70 2.42
C GLN A 84 -0.70 24.79 1.35
N PRO A 85 0.09 25.88 1.35
CA PRO A 85 1.28 25.96 0.50
C PRO A 85 2.25 24.81 0.76
N ALA A 86 2.99 24.37 -0.27
CA ALA A 86 3.91 23.24 -0.18
C ALA A 86 4.90 23.32 1.00
N LYS A 87 5.37 24.54 1.36
CA LYS A 87 6.23 24.75 2.53
C LYS A 87 5.56 24.40 3.85
N LEU A 88 4.28 24.77 4.02
CA LEU A 88 3.53 24.45 5.23
C LEU A 88 3.11 22.97 5.27
N LYS A 89 2.81 22.39 4.13
CA LYS A 89 2.59 20.93 4.04
C LYS A 89 3.81 20.14 4.53
N THR A 90 5.02 20.61 4.27
CA THR A 90 6.25 19.97 4.77
C THR A 90 6.35 20.05 6.30
N VAL A 91 6.00 21.20 6.89
CA VAL A 91 5.97 21.37 8.35
C VAL A 91 4.87 20.50 8.99
N LEU A 92 3.72 20.37 8.32
CA LEU A 92 2.59 19.53 8.74
C LEU A 92 2.74 18.07 8.24
N ARG A 93 3.96 17.58 8.07
CA ARG A 93 4.22 16.21 7.65
C ARG A 93 3.54 15.88 6.31
N PHE A 94 4.22 16.26 5.24
CA PHE A 94 3.73 16.04 3.86
C PHE A 94 3.50 14.56 3.53
N ASP A 95 4.30 13.66 4.11
CA ASP A 95 4.13 12.21 4.03
C ASP A 95 2.77 11.74 4.58
N LEU A 96 2.38 12.22 5.78
CA LEU A 96 1.07 11.92 6.35
C LEU A 96 -0.06 12.50 5.49
N PHE A 97 0.13 13.71 4.95
CA PHE A 97 -0.85 14.30 4.04
C PHE A 97 -1.06 13.42 2.80
N CYS A 98 0.01 12.97 2.15
CA CYS A 98 -0.10 12.11 0.97
C CYS A 98 -0.80 10.78 1.27
N ALA A 99 -0.46 10.13 2.38
CA ALA A 99 -1.12 8.90 2.80
C ALA A 99 -2.61 9.12 3.13
N ALA A 100 -2.94 10.22 3.82
CA ALA A 100 -4.32 10.59 4.13
C ALA A 100 -5.13 10.95 2.87
N GLU A 101 -4.56 11.74 1.95
CA GLU A 101 -5.20 12.09 0.69
C GLU A 101 -5.44 10.84 -0.19
N ALA A 102 -4.52 9.89 -0.15
CA ALA A 102 -4.69 8.58 -0.80
C ALA A 102 -5.66 7.64 -0.08
N GLY A 103 -6.23 8.05 1.07
CA GLY A 103 -7.16 7.22 1.86
C GLY A 103 -6.48 6.05 2.55
N ARG A 104 -5.16 6.09 2.74
CA ARG A 104 -4.35 5.00 3.30
C ARG A 104 -3.98 5.21 4.76
N LEU A 105 -3.99 6.46 5.24
CA LEU A 105 -3.58 6.77 6.60
C LEU A 105 -4.67 6.41 7.61
N HIS A 106 -4.31 5.59 8.59
CA HIS A 106 -5.19 5.25 9.70
C HIS A 106 -4.50 5.57 11.02
N LYS A 107 -5.29 6.05 11.99
CA LYS A 107 -4.88 6.23 13.39
C LYS A 107 -5.52 5.15 14.23
N THR A 108 -4.71 4.35 14.92
CA THR A 108 -5.19 3.30 15.82
C THR A 108 -5.67 3.88 17.15
N ASP A 109 -6.45 3.12 17.91
CA ASP A 109 -6.92 3.52 19.25
C ASP A 109 -5.77 3.81 20.22
N ASN A 110 -4.64 3.12 20.04
CA ASN A 110 -3.42 3.35 20.83
C ASN A 110 -2.61 4.57 20.34
N GLY A 111 -3.10 5.28 19.33
CA GLY A 111 -2.47 6.50 18.81
C GLY A 111 -1.32 6.30 17.84
N TYR A 112 -1.09 5.08 17.36
CA TYR A 112 -0.16 4.84 16.28
C TYR A 112 -0.79 5.17 14.93
N PHE A 113 0.06 5.57 13.99
CA PHE A 113 -0.34 5.77 12.61
C PHE A 113 0.14 4.60 11.76
N VAL A 114 -0.71 4.15 10.86
CA VAL A 114 -0.39 3.09 9.90
C VAL A 114 -0.80 3.55 8.50
N ASP A 115 0.04 3.27 7.53
CA ASP A 115 -0.28 3.36 6.11
C ASP A 115 -0.78 1.99 5.66
N VAL A 116 -2.00 1.94 5.14
CA VAL A 116 -2.66 0.71 4.72
C VAL A 116 -2.90 0.78 3.22
N VAL A 117 -2.36 -0.15 2.48
CA VAL A 117 -2.59 -0.25 1.03
C VAL A 117 -4.09 -0.35 0.74
N THR A 118 -4.57 0.31 -0.29
CA THR A 118 -5.98 0.22 -0.66
C THR A 118 -6.28 -1.11 -1.38
N PRO A 119 -7.45 -1.74 -1.16
CA PRO A 119 -7.85 -2.95 -1.88
C PRO A 119 -7.89 -2.76 -3.40
N ASP A 120 -8.08 -1.53 -3.86
CA ASP A 120 -8.07 -1.15 -5.28
C ASP A 120 -6.82 -1.61 -6.03
N LEU A 121 -5.68 -1.70 -5.32
CA LEU A 121 -4.43 -2.22 -5.89
C LEU A 121 -4.59 -3.64 -6.45
N PHE A 122 -5.41 -4.45 -5.80
CA PHE A 122 -5.61 -5.86 -6.17
C PHE A 122 -6.84 -6.07 -7.05
N THR A 123 -7.81 -5.16 -6.99
CA THR A 123 -9.12 -5.31 -7.65
C THR A 123 -9.27 -4.52 -8.94
N LYS A 124 -8.53 -3.43 -9.11
CA LYS A 124 -8.56 -2.63 -10.36
C LYS A 124 -7.85 -3.28 -11.54
N PRO A 125 -6.67 -3.90 -11.38
CA PRO A 125 -6.02 -4.60 -12.49
C PRO A 125 -6.92 -5.74 -13.03
N LYS A 126 -6.79 -6.03 -14.32
CA LYS A 126 -7.46 -7.16 -14.96
C LYS A 126 -7.14 -8.48 -14.26
N GLN A 127 -5.92 -8.62 -13.82
CA GLN A 127 -5.42 -9.74 -13.01
C GLN A 127 -4.27 -9.26 -12.15
N THR A 128 -4.21 -9.73 -10.90
CA THR A 128 -3.05 -9.51 -10.03
C THR A 128 -2.44 -10.86 -9.65
N ILE A 129 -1.15 -11.01 -9.89
CA ILE A 129 -0.37 -12.19 -9.55
C ILE A 129 0.72 -11.75 -8.57
N VAL A 130 0.77 -12.40 -7.41
CA VAL A 130 1.79 -12.14 -6.38
C VAL A 130 2.63 -13.39 -6.20
N HIS A 131 3.91 -13.28 -6.47
CA HIS A 131 4.88 -14.34 -6.19
C HIS A 131 5.35 -14.21 -4.75
N THR A 132 5.09 -15.19 -3.92
CA THR A 132 5.44 -15.12 -2.50
C THR A 132 5.73 -16.47 -1.90
N TYR A 133 6.48 -16.44 -0.81
CA TYR A 133 6.69 -17.57 0.09
C TYR A 133 5.59 -17.59 1.16
N LEU A 134 5.06 -18.76 1.50
CA LEU A 134 4.05 -18.94 2.57
C LEU A 134 2.79 -18.05 2.38
N ALA A 135 2.26 -18.00 1.17
CA ALA A 135 1.13 -17.16 0.80
C ALA A 135 -0.05 -17.25 1.78
N GLU A 136 -0.44 -18.46 2.19
CA GLU A 136 -1.64 -18.70 3.02
C GLU A 136 -1.59 -18.08 4.42
N VAL A 137 -0.40 -17.97 5.00
CA VAL A 137 -0.18 -17.45 6.36
C VAL A 137 0.39 -16.03 6.35
N SER A 138 0.46 -15.41 5.19
CA SER A 138 0.99 -14.04 5.06
C SER A 138 0.00 -13.00 5.59
N LEU A 139 0.55 -11.86 6.03
CA LEU A 139 -0.26 -10.67 6.37
C LEU A 139 -1.11 -10.22 5.18
N MET A 140 -0.60 -10.36 3.97
CA MET A 140 -1.33 -10.06 2.74
C MET A 140 -2.57 -10.95 2.58
N ALA A 141 -2.46 -12.27 2.81
CA ALA A 141 -3.63 -13.15 2.74
C ALA A 141 -4.70 -12.77 3.79
N ALA A 142 -4.29 -12.42 5.00
CA ALA A 142 -5.20 -11.93 6.02
C ALA A 142 -5.86 -10.60 5.62
N TYR A 143 -5.09 -9.70 5.03
CA TYR A 143 -5.57 -8.42 4.51
C TYR A 143 -6.60 -8.63 3.38
N LEU A 144 -6.29 -9.46 2.38
CA LEU A 144 -7.21 -9.74 1.28
C LEU A 144 -8.53 -10.35 1.77
N LYS A 145 -8.47 -11.29 2.72
CA LYS A 145 -9.67 -11.87 3.37
C LYS A 145 -10.49 -10.81 4.11
N LYS A 146 -9.84 -9.93 4.87
CA LYS A 146 -10.51 -8.85 5.62
C LYS A 146 -11.27 -7.89 4.70
N HIS A 147 -10.77 -7.66 3.50
CA HIS A 147 -11.36 -6.74 2.53
C HIS A 147 -12.21 -7.44 1.46
N ASP A 148 -12.55 -8.71 1.66
CA ASP A 148 -13.35 -9.51 0.73
C ASP A 148 -12.79 -9.54 -0.70
N VAL A 149 -11.47 -9.42 -0.85
CA VAL A 149 -10.79 -9.57 -2.14
C VAL A 149 -10.60 -11.06 -2.43
N PRO A 150 -11.24 -11.61 -3.46
CA PRO A 150 -11.10 -13.02 -3.78
C PRO A 150 -9.70 -13.32 -4.29
N PHE A 151 -9.08 -14.38 -3.80
CA PHE A 151 -7.79 -14.86 -4.28
C PHE A 151 -7.71 -16.38 -4.24
N VAL A 152 -6.80 -16.92 -5.07
CA VAL A 152 -6.47 -18.35 -5.10
C VAL A 152 -4.97 -18.47 -4.84
N VAL A 153 -4.60 -19.40 -3.99
CA VAL A 153 -3.19 -19.77 -3.80
C VAL A 153 -2.89 -20.94 -4.71
N ASP A 154 -1.97 -20.73 -5.65
CA ASP A 154 -1.47 -21.76 -6.52
C ASP A 154 -0.08 -22.20 -6.03
N HIS A 155 0.07 -23.48 -5.71
CA HIS A 155 1.33 -24.07 -5.30
C HIS A 155 1.97 -24.79 -6.47
N ASP A 156 3.09 -24.27 -6.97
CA ASP A 156 3.90 -25.05 -7.91
C ASP A 156 4.69 -26.14 -7.18
N HIS A 157 4.01 -27.24 -6.89
CA HIS A 157 4.62 -28.41 -6.24
C HIS A 157 5.80 -29.00 -7.02
N SER A 158 5.91 -28.71 -8.32
CA SER A 158 7.02 -29.23 -9.14
C SER A 158 8.33 -28.50 -8.84
N LEU A 159 8.26 -27.19 -8.57
CA LEU A 159 9.40 -26.39 -8.13
C LEU A 159 9.83 -26.78 -6.72
N ASP A 160 8.89 -26.94 -5.80
CA ASP A 160 9.17 -27.33 -4.42
C ASP A 160 9.90 -28.69 -4.33
N LEU A 161 9.48 -29.67 -5.09
CA LEU A 161 10.13 -30.98 -5.14
C LEU A 161 11.54 -30.91 -5.74
N ARG A 162 11.76 -30.10 -6.79
CA ARG A 162 13.09 -29.90 -7.39
C ARG A 162 14.02 -29.17 -6.43
N GLN A 163 13.57 -28.08 -5.81
CA GLN A 163 14.34 -27.32 -4.84
C GLN A 163 14.72 -28.16 -3.62
N ARG A 164 13.82 -28.98 -3.11
CA ARG A 164 14.10 -29.92 -2.00
C ARG A 164 15.12 -30.98 -2.40
N ALA A 165 15.04 -31.54 -3.62
CA ALA A 165 16.01 -32.50 -4.13
C ALA A 165 17.40 -31.87 -4.30
N ASP A 166 17.47 -30.65 -4.83
CA ASP A 166 18.72 -29.92 -5.01
C ASP A 166 19.33 -29.48 -3.66
N ALA A 167 18.53 -28.97 -2.73
CA ALA A 167 18.98 -28.65 -1.39
C ALA A 167 19.51 -29.88 -0.65
N LYS A 168 18.84 -31.02 -0.78
CA LYS A 168 19.30 -32.30 -0.19
C LYS A 168 20.62 -32.75 -0.79
N ARG A 169 20.82 -32.59 -2.12
CA ARG A 169 22.08 -32.90 -2.81
C ARG A 169 23.22 -31.98 -2.36
N LEU A 170 22.94 -30.67 -2.15
CA LEU A 170 23.95 -29.70 -1.74
C LEU A 170 24.32 -29.80 -0.25
N LEU A 171 23.43 -30.33 0.60
CA LEU A 171 23.67 -30.51 2.03
C LEU A 171 24.21 -31.89 2.40
N SER A 172 24.22 -32.83 1.47
CA SER A 172 24.83 -34.16 1.64
C SER A 172 26.32 -34.10 1.23
N VAL A 173 27.15 -33.48 2.09
CA VAL A 173 28.63 -33.56 2.00
C VAL A 173 29.13 -34.55 3.03
#